data_6457a879d6db7ec85d6069e989f8d193
#
_entry.id   6457a879d6db7ec85d6069e989f8d193
#
_cell.length_a   1.000
_cell.length_b   1.000
_cell.length_c   1.000
_cell.angle_alpha   90.00
_cell.angle_beta   90.00
_cell.angle_gamma   90.00
#
_symmetry.space_group_name_H-M   'P 1'
#
loop_
_entity.id
_entity.type
_entity.pdbx_description
1 polymer ?
#
loop_
_entity_poly.entity_id
_entity_poly.type
_entity_poly.pdbx_seq_one_letter_code
_entity_poly.pdbx_strand_id
1 'polypeptide(L)'
;MKREEIADLMAFVVVAEERSFTRAAARLSMAQSALSQIVRRIEERLGLRLLTRTTRSVVPTEAGEHLLSVLGPMLHDIDSAMASLSDLQNRPSGTIRITTVEHAAKTILLPAMRTFLKSHPEIDIQLTIDYGLTDVVSERFDAGVRLGGEMDKDMIAIRIGPDIPMAIVGSPDYFSRRSVPTSVSQLIDHQAINLYLPTSGTANRWRLIRGGREVRVRIEGQLLLNTIDLIIDAAIDGHGLAYLPYDQVERAIKEKKLIRVLDKFTPDLPGYHLYYPHRRHAGSAFSLFIDRLKYKGAV
;
A
#
# COMPACT_ATOMS: atom_id res chain seq x y z
N MET A 1 -11.84 31.63 14.51
CA MET A 1 -10.46 31.32 14.13
C MET A 1 -9.93 32.46 13.27
N LYS A 2 -8.78 33.04 13.62
CA LYS A 2 -8.19 34.15 12.85
C LYS A 2 -7.49 33.61 11.60
N ARG A 3 -7.39 34.40 10.52
CA ARG A 3 -6.73 34.00 9.26
C ARG A 3 -5.30 33.48 9.47
N GLU A 4 -4.56 34.10 10.36
CA GLU A 4 -3.18 33.70 10.72
C GLU A 4 -3.13 32.33 11.38
N GLU A 5 -4.15 31.96 12.15
CA GLU A 5 -4.21 30.66 12.83
C GLU A 5 -4.32 29.48 11.88
N ILE A 6 -5.05 29.65 10.77
CA ILE A 6 -5.16 28.61 9.73
C ILE A 6 -3.81 28.40 9.05
N ALA A 7 -3.12 29.49 8.68
CA ALA A 7 -1.81 29.42 8.07
C ALA A 7 -0.78 28.77 8.98
N ASP A 8 -0.82 29.07 10.28
CA ASP A 8 0.04 28.47 11.29
C ASP A 8 -0.21 26.95 11.38
N LEU A 9 -1.48 26.53 11.44
CA LEU A 9 -1.84 25.10 11.50
C LEU A 9 -1.40 24.35 10.23
N MET A 10 -1.55 24.95 9.04
CA MET A 10 -1.03 24.39 7.79
C MET A 10 0.48 24.20 7.84
N ALA A 11 1.21 25.19 8.35
CA ALA A 11 2.66 25.09 8.50
C ALA A 11 3.07 23.97 9.46
N PHE A 12 2.37 23.78 10.58
CA PHE A 12 2.58 22.67 11.50
C PHE A 12 2.39 21.31 10.79
N VAL A 13 1.29 21.15 10.03
CA VAL A 13 1.00 19.91 9.29
C VAL A 13 2.16 19.57 8.35
N VAL A 14 2.66 20.54 7.57
CA VAL A 14 3.78 20.30 6.64
C VAL A 14 5.06 19.92 7.39
N VAL A 15 5.36 20.54 8.54
CA VAL A 15 6.56 20.17 9.34
C VAL A 15 6.45 18.75 9.87
N ALA A 16 5.29 18.36 10.34
CA ALA A 16 5.04 17.04 10.88
C ALA A 16 5.10 15.95 9.81
N GLU A 17 4.58 16.21 8.60
CA GLU A 17 4.68 15.33 7.44
C GLU A 17 6.12 15.12 7.00
N GLU A 18 6.85 16.22 6.81
CA GLU A 18 8.24 16.19 6.35
C GLU A 18 9.21 15.63 7.42
N ARG A 19 8.80 15.59 8.68
CA ARG A 19 9.66 15.24 9.82
C ARG A 19 11.00 16.01 9.80
N SER A 20 10.98 17.19 9.18
CA SER A 20 12.16 18.02 8.95
C SER A 20 11.77 19.47 8.70
N PHE A 21 12.25 20.38 9.54
CA PHE A 21 12.04 21.83 9.33
C PHE A 21 12.67 22.32 8.03
N THR A 22 13.80 21.76 7.62
CA THR A 22 14.50 22.18 6.38
C THR A 22 13.68 21.79 5.14
N ARG A 23 13.19 20.56 5.06
CA ARG A 23 12.33 20.12 3.94
C ARG A 23 11.01 20.86 3.92
N ALA A 24 10.37 21.01 5.08
CA ALA A 24 9.11 21.75 5.20
C ALA A 24 9.27 23.22 4.78
N ALA A 25 10.37 23.88 5.17
CA ALA A 25 10.69 25.23 4.77
C ALA A 25 10.86 25.36 3.26
N ALA A 26 11.56 24.43 2.62
CA ALA A 26 11.69 24.36 1.16
C ALA A 26 10.33 24.19 0.48
N ARG A 27 9.47 23.27 0.97
CA ARG A 27 8.13 23.00 0.43
C ARG A 27 7.21 24.23 0.55
N LEU A 28 7.32 24.99 1.65
CA LEU A 28 6.50 26.19 1.90
C LEU A 28 7.13 27.48 1.34
N SER A 29 8.31 27.41 0.72
CA SER A 29 9.07 28.58 0.26
C SER A 29 9.30 29.61 1.38
N MET A 30 9.63 29.14 2.59
CA MET A 30 9.80 29.95 3.80
C MET A 30 11.21 29.73 4.40
N ALA A 31 11.65 30.68 5.23
CA ALA A 31 12.85 30.48 6.04
C ALA A 31 12.57 29.45 7.18
N GLN A 32 13.53 28.55 7.43
CA GLN A 32 13.43 27.56 8.51
C GLN A 32 13.19 28.20 9.88
N SER A 33 13.82 29.34 10.16
CA SER A 33 13.63 30.09 11.40
C SER A 33 12.20 30.60 11.57
N ALA A 34 11.60 31.12 10.50
CA ALA A 34 10.21 31.59 10.51
C ALA A 34 9.24 30.43 10.77
N LEU A 35 9.44 29.27 10.11
CA LEU A 35 8.65 28.09 10.30
C LEU A 35 8.77 27.54 11.74
N SER A 36 9.98 27.60 12.32
CA SER A 36 10.18 27.21 13.72
C SER A 36 9.45 28.14 14.71
N GLN A 37 9.38 29.45 14.41
CA GLN A 37 8.62 30.40 15.21
C GLN A 37 7.12 30.18 15.13
N ILE A 38 6.61 29.85 13.93
CA ILE A 38 5.19 29.51 13.73
C ILE A 38 4.79 28.33 14.61
N VAL A 39 5.54 27.23 14.54
CA VAL A 39 5.25 26.04 15.35
C VAL A 39 5.32 26.36 16.86
N ARG A 40 6.34 27.12 17.29
CA ARG A 40 6.45 27.54 18.69
C ARG A 40 5.23 28.37 19.14
N ARG A 41 4.78 29.31 18.33
CA ARG A 41 3.60 30.14 18.62
C ARG A 41 2.32 29.30 18.78
N ILE A 42 2.14 28.23 17.99
CA ILE A 42 1.02 27.31 18.14
C ILE A 42 1.15 26.56 19.47
N GLU A 43 2.32 26.01 19.78
CA GLU A 43 2.59 25.27 21.01
C GLU A 43 2.37 26.15 22.26
N GLU A 44 2.85 27.39 22.25
CA GLU A 44 2.64 28.36 23.32
C GLU A 44 1.17 28.69 23.53
N ARG A 45 0.42 28.88 22.45
CA ARG A 45 -1.01 29.18 22.49
C ARG A 45 -1.83 28.00 23.05
N LEU A 46 -1.47 26.77 22.67
CA LEU A 46 -2.16 25.56 23.11
C LEU A 46 -1.70 25.11 24.50
N GLY A 47 -0.57 25.60 24.99
CA GLY A 47 0.08 25.12 26.22
C GLY A 47 0.60 23.69 26.12
N LEU A 48 0.75 23.16 24.89
CA LEU A 48 1.13 21.79 24.61
C LEU A 48 2.28 21.73 23.58
N ARG A 49 3.20 20.78 23.76
CA ARG A 49 4.18 20.45 22.74
C ARG A 49 3.52 19.59 21.67
N LEU A 50 3.62 20.01 20.42
CA LEU A 50 3.12 19.25 19.26
C LEU A 50 4.22 18.45 18.57
N LEU A 51 5.47 18.91 18.67
CA LEU A 51 6.61 18.26 18.08
C LEU A 51 7.71 18.01 19.10
N THR A 52 8.30 16.83 19.07
CA THR A 52 9.56 16.50 19.74
C THR A 52 10.71 16.69 18.74
N ARG A 53 11.71 17.46 19.14
CA ARG A 53 12.90 17.73 18.32
C ARG A 53 14.08 16.97 18.88
N THR A 54 14.72 16.16 18.06
CA THR A 54 16.04 15.61 18.33
C THR A 54 17.05 16.28 17.37
N THR A 55 18.31 16.05 17.58
CA THR A 55 19.36 16.57 16.67
C THR A 55 19.28 15.98 15.26
N ARG A 56 18.51 14.89 15.06
CA ARG A 56 18.42 14.15 13.79
C ARG A 56 17.01 14.05 13.22
N SER A 57 15.96 14.30 14.00
CA SER A 57 14.58 14.11 13.57
C SER A 57 13.60 15.02 14.30
N VAL A 58 12.48 15.28 13.65
CA VAL A 58 11.29 15.93 14.20
C VAL A 58 10.18 14.89 14.18
N VAL A 59 9.58 14.62 15.34
CA VAL A 59 8.51 13.61 15.48
C VAL A 59 7.34 14.27 16.20
N PRO A 60 6.10 14.09 15.74
CA PRO A 60 4.91 14.55 16.46
C PRO A 60 4.82 13.90 17.84
N THR A 61 4.32 14.66 18.82
CA THR A 61 3.88 14.14 20.12
C THR A 61 2.50 13.50 19.99
N GLU A 62 1.97 12.88 21.04
CA GLU A 62 0.59 12.38 21.08
C GLU A 62 -0.42 13.50 20.73
N ALA A 63 -0.24 14.70 21.29
CA ALA A 63 -1.06 15.86 20.95
C ALA A 63 -0.87 16.30 19.48
N GLY A 64 0.37 16.19 18.96
CA GLY A 64 0.68 16.46 17.56
C GLY A 64 0.02 15.46 16.62
N GLU A 65 0.08 14.17 16.91
CA GLU A 65 -0.59 13.11 16.12
C GLU A 65 -2.12 13.29 16.15
N HIS A 66 -2.69 13.59 17.31
CA HIS A 66 -4.12 13.88 17.40
C HIS A 66 -4.52 15.08 16.52
N LEU A 67 -3.76 16.17 16.56
CA LEU A 67 -4.03 17.34 15.74
C LEU A 67 -3.87 17.03 14.24
N LEU A 68 -2.87 16.24 13.88
CA LEU A 68 -2.63 15.78 12.51
C LEU A 68 -3.76 14.90 11.98
N SER A 69 -4.29 14.00 12.79
CA SER A 69 -5.39 13.10 12.40
C SER A 69 -6.67 13.86 12.04
N VAL A 70 -6.85 15.06 12.62
CA VAL A 70 -8.00 15.93 12.32
C VAL A 70 -7.71 16.88 11.16
N LEU A 71 -6.59 17.60 11.22
CA LEU A 71 -6.27 18.64 10.23
C LEU A 71 -5.87 18.06 8.86
N GLY A 72 -5.22 16.92 8.86
CA GLY A 72 -4.76 16.32 7.62
C GLY A 72 -5.86 16.01 6.63
N PRO A 73 -6.91 15.26 7.02
CA PRO A 73 -8.07 15.04 6.17
C PRO A 73 -8.75 16.33 5.72
N MET A 74 -8.90 17.31 6.62
CA MET A 74 -9.52 18.62 6.28
C MET A 74 -8.75 19.39 5.20
N LEU A 75 -7.43 19.44 5.31
CA LEU A 75 -6.59 20.09 4.29
C LEU A 75 -6.65 19.36 2.95
N HIS A 76 -6.66 18.03 3.01
CA HIS A 76 -6.82 17.22 1.81
C HIS A 76 -8.19 17.42 1.13
N ASP A 77 -9.27 17.57 1.91
CA ASP A 77 -10.60 17.88 1.38
C ASP A 77 -10.64 19.27 0.74
N ILE A 78 -9.95 20.26 1.30
CA ILE A 78 -9.81 21.60 0.70
C ILE A 78 -9.06 21.51 -0.63
N ASP A 79 -7.92 20.81 -0.69
CA ASP A 79 -7.15 20.61 -1.92
C ASP A 79 -8.01 19.89 -2.99
N SER A 80 -8.77 18.89 -2.60
CA SER A 80 -9.69 18.16 -3.46
C SER A 80 -10.83 19.05 -3.99
N ALA A 81 -11.39 19.89 -3.12
CA ALA A 81 -12.42 20.85 -3.52
C ALA A 81 -11.88 21.91 -4.49
N MET A 82 -10.67 22.41 -4.25
CA MET A 82 -10.01 23.36 -5.16
C MET A 82 -9.69 22.71 -6.52
N ALA A 83 -9.22 21.45 -6.51
CA ALA A 83 -9.02 20.70 -7.75
C ALA A 83 -10.33 20.50 -8.52
N SER A 84 -11.45 20.23 -7.83
CA SER A 84 -12.77 20.10 -8.47
C SER A 84 -13.28 21.37 -9.13
N LEU A 85 -12.88 22.55 -8.65
CA LEU A 85 -13.18 23.82 -9.31
C LEU A 85 -12.40 23.99 -10.62
N SER A 86 -11.20 23.44 -10.72
CA SER A 86 -10.43 23.39 -11.97
C SER A 86 -11.10 22.51 -13.04
N ASP A 87 -11.94 21.57 -12.61
CA ASP A 87 -12.75 20.71 -13.50
C ASP A 87 -13.79 21.49 -14.29
N LEU A 88 -14.29 22.61 -13.74
CA LEU A 88 -15.16 23.52 -14.47
C LEU A 88 -14.47 24.14 -15.69
N GLN A 89 -13.13 24.09 -15.75
CA GLN A 89 -12.32 24.52 -16.88
C GLN A 89 -11.90 23.37 -17.82
N ASN A 90 -12.48 22.17 -17.67
CA ASN A 90 -12.13 20.96 -18.44
C ASN A 90 -10.64 20.55 -18.38
N ARG A 91 -9.94 20.86 -17.29
CA ARG A 91 -8.54 20.47 -17.07
C ARG A 91 -8.40 19.73 -15.73
N PRO A 92 -8.64 18.42 -15.70
CA PRO A 92 -8.46 17.63 -14.49
C PRO A 92 -6.99 17.70 -14.04
N SER A 93 -6.78 18.11 -12.80
CA SER A 93 -5.44 18.30 -12.20
C SER A 93 -5.39 17.86 -10.75
N GLY A 94 -4.18 17.76 -10.20
CA GLY A 94 -3.95 17.44 -8.79
C GLY A 94 -3.22 16.11 -8.56
N THR A 95 -3.05 15.73 -7.29
CA THR A 95 -2.30 14.54 -6.90
C THR A 95 -3.24 13.44 -6.43
N ILE A 96 -3.08 12.24 -6.98
CA ILE A 96 -3.77 11.01 -6.55
C ILE A 96 -2.80 10.18 -5.72
N ARG A 97 -3.12 9.92 -4.44
CA ARG A 97 -2.30 9.16 -3.51
C ARG A 97 -2.89 7.77 -3.28
N ILE A 98 -2.14 6.72 -3.60
CA ILE A 98 -2.62 5.33 -3.52
C ILE A 98 -1.65 4.50 -2.70
N THR A 99 -2.17 3.78 -1.69
CA THR A 99 -1.42 2.71 -1.03
C THR A 99 -1.72 1.38 -1.71
N THR A 100 -0.70 0.56 -1.93
CA THR A 100 -0.85 -0.68 -2.68
C THR A 100 0.21 -1.71 -2.29
N VAL A 101 0.00 -2.96 -2.68
CA VAL A 101 1.06 -3.97 -2.65
C VAL A 101 1.86 -3.95 -3.94
N GLU A 102 3.12 -4.36 -3.88
CA GLU A 102 4.05 -4.28 -5.01
C GLU A 102 3.54 -5.01 -6.26
N HIS A 103 2.96 -6.20 -6.11
CA HIS A 103 2.42 -6.97 -7.22
C HIS A 103 1.32 -6.20 -7.96
N ALA A 104 0.35 -5.61 -7.26
CA ALA A 104 -0.70 -4.81 -7.91
C ALA A 104 -0.14 -3.54 -8.56
N ALA A 105 0.87 -2.92 -7.95
CA ALA A 105 1.56 -1.78 -8.55
C ALA A 105 2.18 -2.15 -9.90
N LYS A 106 2.93 -3.25 -9.96
CA LYS A 106 3.63 -3.72 -11.15
C LYS A 106 2.67 -4.21 -12.26
N THR A 107 1.64 -4.97 -11.89
CA THR A 107 0.79 -5.68 -12.87
C THR A 107 -0.43 -4.89 -13.34
N ILE A 108 -0.93 -3.94 -12.53
CA ILE A 108 -2.17 -3.21 -12.82
C ILE A 108 -1.92 -1.70 -12.88
N LEU A 109 -1.39 -1.11 -11.80
CA LEU A 109 -1.36 0.35 -11.70
C LEU A 109 -0.36 0.97 -12.67
N LEU A 110 0.90 0.52 -12.72
CA LEU A 110 1.91 1.06 -13.64
C LEU A 110 1.51 0.94 -15.13
N PRO A 111 0.97 -0.20 -15.62
CA PRO A 111 0.44 -0.28 -16.98
C PRO A 111 -0.67 0.75 -17.28
N ALA A 112 -1.61 0.94 -16.33
CA ALA A 112 -2.69 1.91 -16.48
C ALA A 112 -2.17 3.36 -16.48
N MET A 113 -1.24 3.67 -15.56
CA MET A 113 -0.62 5.00 -15.44
C MET A 113 0.16 5.39 -16.69
N ARG A 114 0.83 4.44 -17.35
CA ARG A 114 1.65 4.71 -18.54
C ARG A 114 0.89 5.46 -19.62
N THR A 115 -0.36 5.12 -19.85
CA THR A 115 -1.22 5.79 -20.84
C THR A 115 -1.99 6.97 -20.24
N PHE A 116 -2.44 6.84 -19.00
CA PHE A 116 -3.25 7.84 -18.31
C PHE A 116 -2.49 9.17 -18.12
N LEU A 117 -1.27 9.15 -17.62
CA LEU A 117 -0.48 10.36 -17.39
C LEU A 117 -0.09 11.08 -18.67
N LYS A 118 0.08 10.35 -19.79
CA LYS A 118 0.29 11.00 -21.11
C LYS A 118 -0.89 11.83 -21.56
N SER A 119 -2.11 11.42 -21.21
CA SER A 119 -3.35 12.11 -21.56
C SER A 119 -3.74 13.20 -20.56
N HIS A 120 -3.16 13.17 -19.36
CA HIS A 120 -3.49 14.07 -18.26
C HIS A 120 -2.20 14.60 -17.59
N PRO A 121 -1.46 15.51 -18.26
CA PRO A 121 -0.15 15.97 -17.78
C PRO A 121 -0.21 16.81 -16.49
N GLU A 122 -1.38 17.32 -16.12
CA GLU A 122 -1.60 18.10 -14.89
C GLU A 122 -1.95 17.20 -13.67
N ILE A 123 -1.95 15.87 -13.85
CA ILE A 123 -2.24 14.91 -12.77
C ILE A 123 -0.95 14.24 -12.32
N ASP A 124 -0.71 14.31 -11.02
CA ASP A 124 0.35 13.57 -10.35
C ASP A 124 -0.22 12.31 -9.69
N ILE A 125 0.53 11.20 -9.70
CA ILE A 125 0.17 9.99 -8.96
C ILE A 125 1.31 9.61 -8.02
N GLN A 126 0.99 9.49 -6.73
CA GLN A 126 1.90 9.00 -5.70
C GLN A 126 1.49 7.60 -5.28
N LEU A 127 2.41 6.62 -5.44
CA LEU A 127 2.22 5.25 -4.96
C LEU A 127 3.06 5.02 -3.71
N THR A 128 2.43 4.46 -2.69
CA THR A 128 3.12 3.94 -1.50
C THR A 128 2.95 2.42 -1.46
N ILE A 129 4.06 1.70 -1.44
CA ILE A 129 4.06 0.24 -1.32
C ILE A 129 4.02 -0.12 0.15
N ASP A 130 2.92 -0.76 0.56
CA ASP A 130 2.72 -1.25 1.91
C ASP A 130 1.88 -2.53 1.89
N TYR A 131 2.29 -3.54 2.65
CA TYR A 131 1.56 -4.80 2.81
C TYR A 131 0.62 -4.80 4.03
N GLY A 132 0.63 -3.71 4.81
CA GLY A 132 -0.29 -3.50 5.92
C GLY A 132 -1.71 -3.15 5.46
N LEU A 133 -2.68 -3.33 6.34
CA LEU A 133 -4.01 -2.74 6.21
C LEU A 133 -3.90 -1.30 6.70
N THR A 134 -3.61 -0.42 5.80
CA THR A 134 -3.48 1.02 6.06
C THR A 134 -4.87 1.63 6.12
N ASP A 135 -5.17 2.39 7.15
CA ASP A 135 -6.34 3.27 7.16
C ASP A 135 -6.12 4.39 6.14
N VAL A 136 -6.84 4.28 5.02
CA VAL A 136 -6.72 5.18 3.88
C VAL A 136 -7.01 6.62 4.27
N VAL A 137 -7.92 6.84 5.24
CA VAL A 137 -8.34 8.18 5.68
C VAL A 137 -7.29 8.79 6.60
N SER A 138 -6.89 8.08 7.65
CA SER A 138 -5.93 8.59 8.64
C SER A 138 -4.55 8.83 8.03
N GLU A 139 -4.13 7.99 7.07
CA GLU A 139 -2.85 8.08 6.36
C GLU A 139 -2.91 8.94 5.09
N ARG A 140 -4.06 9.59 4.82
CA ARG A 140 -4.27 10.56 3.72
C ARG A 140 -4.05 9.99 2.32
N PHE A 141 -4.42 8.75 2.12
CA PHE A 141 -4.51 8.18 0.78
C PHE A 141 -5.88 8.45 0.18
N ASP A 142 -5.91 8.58 -1.14
CA ASP A 142 -7.14 8.68 -1.90
C ASP A 142 -7.80 7.33 -2.07
N ALA A 143 -6.99 6.30 -2.18
CA ALA A 143 -7.44 4.92 -2.29
C ALA A 143 -6.37 3.95 -1.80
N GLY A 144 -6.82 2.74 -1.48
CA GLY A 144 -5.96 1.59 -1.29
C GLY A 144 -6.23 0.53 -2.35
N VAL A 145 -5.24 -0.28 -2.68
CA VAL A 145 -5.38 -1.45 -3.56
C VAL A 145 -4.93 -2.69 -2.82
N ARG A 146 -5.87 -3.63 -2.63
CA ARG A 146 -5.60 -4.91 -1.95
C ARG A 146 -6.36 -6.04 -2.65
N LEU A 147 -6.03 -7.28 -2.31
CA LEU A 147 -6.80 -8.46 -2.72
C LEU A 147 -8.25 -8.32 -2.25
N GLY A 148 -9.19 -8.81 -3.06
CA GLY A 148 -10.59 -8.84 -2.70
C GLY A 148 -10.82 -9.62 -1.40
N GLY A 149 -11.68 -9.11 -0.53
CA GLY A 149 -11.99 -9.68 0.77
C GLY A 149 -13.09 -8.91 1.49
N GLU A 150 -13.29 -9.20 2.77
CA GLU A 150 -14.18 -8.41 3.62
C GLU A 150 -13.63 -6.98 3.76
N MET A 151 -14.49 -6.01 3.50
CA MET A 151 -14.17 -4.59 3.56
C MET A 151 -15.04 -3.86 4.56
N ASP A 152 -14.56 -2.75 5.08
CA ASP A 152 -15.34 -1.88 5.96
C ASP A 152 -16.58 -1.34 5.24
N LYS A 153 -17.68 -1.25 5.98
CA LYS A 153 -19.01 -0.85 5.44
C LYS A 153 -19.04 0.56 4.83
N ASP A 154 -18.08 1.40 5.23
CA ASP A 154 -18.00 2.79 4.77
C ASP A 154 -17.08 2.98 3.56
N MET A 155 -16.62 1.88 2.93
CA MET A 155 -15.73 1.90 1.78
C MET A 155 -16.44 1.44 0.51
N ILE A 156 -16.13 2.09 -0.61
CA ILE A 156 -16.47 1.62 -1.95
C ILE A 156 -15.33 0.77 -2.46
N ALA A 157 -15.65 -0.44 -2.96
CA ALA A 157 -14.70 -1.35 -3.56
C ALA A 157 -14.98 -1.56 -5.05
N ILE A 158 -13.97 -1.38 -5.86
CA ILE A 158 -14.06 -1.57 -7.31
C ILE A 158 -13.02 -2.60 -7.72
N ARG A 159 -13.47 -3.68 -8.37
CA ARG A 159 -12.55 -4.68 -8.92
C ARG A 159 -11.73 -4.09 -10.07
N ILE A 160 -10.41 -4.25 -10.00
CA ILE A 160 -9.46 -3.68 -10.95
C ILE A 160 -8.57 -4.71 -11.66
N GLY A 161 -8.71 -5.99 -11.35
CA GLY A 161 -7.91 -7.04 -11.96
C GLY A 161 -8.60 -8.41 -11.98
N PRO A 162 -8.08 -9.36 -12.78
CA PRO A 162 -8.53 -10.75 -12.77
C PRO A 162 -8.17 -11.45 -11.47
N ASP A 163 -8.67 -12.67 -11.28
CA ASP A 163 -8.18 -13.56 -10.23
C ASP A 163 -6.69 -13.86 -10.43
N ILE A 164 -5.98 -14.09 -9.34
CA ILE A 164 -4.52 -14.21 -9.33
C ILE A 164 -4.16 -15.68 -9.14
N PRO A 165 -3.64 -16.33 -10.19
CA PRO A 165 -3.09 -17.67 -10.07
C PRO A 165 -1.95 -17.67 -9.05
N MET A 166 -1.99 -18.63 -8.11
CA MET A 166 -0.97 -18.80 -7.09
C MET A 166 -0.13 -20.02 -7.36
N ALA A 167 1.09 -20.03 -6.83
CA ALA A 167 2.00 -21.16 -6.90
C ALA A 167 2.69 -21.41 -5.56
N ILE A 168 2.89 -22.67 -5.23
CA ILE A 168 3.83 -23.11 -4.21
C ILE A 168 5.09 -23.57 -4.93
N VAL A 169 6.23 -23.01 -4.57
CA VAL A 169 7.51 -23.28 -5.22
C VAL A 169 8.61 -23.57 -4.22
N GLY A 170 9.58 -24.38 -4.63
CA GLY A 170 10.85 -24.61 -3.93
C GLY A 170 11.96 -24.90 -4.93
N SER A 171 13.22 -24.71 -4.56
CA SER A 171 14.34 -24.99 -5.47
C SER A 171 14.64 -26.48 -5.58
N PRO A 172 15.31 -26.93 -6.67
CA PRO A 172 15.83 -28.28 -6.78
C PRO A 172 16.76 -28.64 -5.62
N ASP A 173 17.57 -27.69 -5.14
CA ASP A 173 18.47 -27.91 -4.00
C ASP A 173 17.69 -28.19 -2.69
N TYR A 174 16.60 -27.46 -2.45
CA TYR A 174 15.72 -27.74 -1.32
C TYR A 174 15.15 -29.17 -1.39
N PHE A 175 14.66 -29.59 -2.55
CA PHE A 175 14.09 -30.92 -2.76
C PHE A 175 15.13 -32.05 -2.85
N SER A 176 16.41 -31.73 -3.02
CA SER A 176 17.48 -32.75 -2.90
C SER A 176 17.62 -33.27 -1.47
N ARG A 177 17.21 -32.45 -0.49
CA ARG A 177 17.31 -32.74 0.95
C ARG A 177 15.96 -33.09 1.60
N ARG A 178 14.85 -32.93 0.88
CA ARG A 178 13.48 -33.17 1.35
C ARG A 178 12.62 -33.70 0.21
N SER A 179 11.70 -34.60 0.54
CA SER A 179 10.76 -35.16 -0.46
C SER A 179 9.85 -34.01 -1.02
N VAL A 180 9.50 -34.11 -2.30
CA VAL A 180 8.53 -33.20 -2.92
C VAL A 180 7.13 -33.49 -2.33
N PRO A 181 6.42 -32.50 -1.79
CA PRO A 181 5.10 -32.71 -1.21
C PRO A 181 4.06 -33.02 -2.30
N THR A 182 3.26 -34.04 -2.10
CA THR A 182 2.18 -34.47 -3.00
C THR A 182 0.78 -34.20 -2.42
N SER A 183 0.71 -33.79 -1.14
CA SER A 183 -0.53 -33.45 -0.44
C SER A 183 -0.32 -32.27 0.51
N VAL A 184 -1.42 -31.57 0.84
CA VAL A 184 -1.41 -30.42 1.77
C VAL A 184 -0.92 -30.83 3.17
N SER A 185 -1.19 -32.06 3.60
CA SER A 185 -0.78 -32.54 4.93
C SER A 185 0.75 -32.68 5.07
N GLN A 186 1.46 -32.94 3.98
CA GLN A 186 2.92 -33.06 4.01
C GLN A 186 3.64 -31.70 4.18
N LEU A 187 2.93 -30.59 4.00
CA LEU A 187 3.52 -29.25 4.22
C LEU A 187 4.01 -29.04 5.66
N ILE A 188 3.52 -29.82 6.62
CA ILE A 188 4.00 -29.77 8.02
C ILE A 188 5.48 -30.16 8.16
N ASP A 189 6.00 -30.98 7.24
CA ASP A 189 7.38 -31.45 7.23
C ASP A 189 8.32 -30.51 6.49
N HIS A 190 7.78 -29.40 5.97
CA HIS A 190 8.54 -28.41 5.20
C HIS A 190 8.74 -27.11 5.96
N GLN A 191 9.77 -26.37 5.54
CA GLN A 191 10.02 -24.99 5.96
C GLN A 191 9.36 -24.03 4.97
N ALA A 192 8.67 -23.02 5.46
CA ALA A 192 8.12 -21.97 4.62
C ALA A 192 8.98 -20.70 4.68
N ILE A 193 9.05 -20.00 3.55
CA ILE A 193 9.47 -18.61 3.49
C ILE A 193 8.18 -17.79 3.45
N ASN A 194 7.85 -17.15 4.56
CA ASN A 194 6.55 -16.53 4.74
C ASN A 194 6.56 -15.02 4.42
N LEU A 195 5.47 -14.56 3.83
CA LEU A 195 5.21 -13.13 3.70
C LEU A 195 4.78 -12.56 5.05
N TYR A 196 5.48 -11.54 5.51
CA TYR A 196 5.15 -10.78 6.71
C TYR A 196 4.06 -9.75 6.42
N LEU A 197 3.01 -9.77 7.22
CA LEU A 197 1.93 -8.77 7.17
C LEU A 197 2.08 -7.80 8.34
N PRO A 198 2.50 -6.54 8.11
CA PRO A 198 2.78 -5.57 9.17
C PRO A 198 1.60 -5.33 10.12
N THR A 199 0.38 -5.27 9.60
CA THR A 199 -0.83 -5.01 10.39
C THR A 199 -1.13 -6.08 11.42
N SER A 200 -0.96 -7.36 11.05
CA SER A 200 -1.22 -8.47 11.98
C SER A 200 0.00 -8.87 12.79
N GLY A 201 1.19 -8.38 12.41
CA GLY A 201 2.46 -8.80 13.00
C GLY A 201 2.80 -10.27 12.76
N THR A 202 2.10 -10.95 11.82
CA THR A 202 2.19 -12.40 11.62
C THR A 202 2.49 -12.77 10.18
N ALA A 203 2.84 -14.04 9.98
CA ALA A 203 2.98 -14.66 8.66
C ALA A 203 1.62 -14.78 7.96
N ASN A 204 1.60 -14.52 6.66
CA ASN A 204 0.43 -14.78 5.82
C ASN A 204 0.10 -16.27 5.82
N ARG A 205 -1.18 -16.62 5.98
CA ARG A 205 -1.65 -18.01 5.89
C ARG A 205 -1.89 -18.38 4.44
N TRP A 206 -1.43 -19.56 4.03
CA TRP A 206 -1.62 -20.06 2.67
C TRP A 206 -3.04 -20.55 2.48
N ARG A 207 -3.70 -20.13 1.42
CA ARG A 207 -5.05 -20.59 1.05
C ARG A 207 -4.90 -21.80 0.14
N LEU A 208 -5.39 -22.93 0.58
CA LEU A 208 -5.24 -24.22 -0.11
C LEU A 208 -6.56 -24.98 -0.14
N ILE A 209 -6.68 -25.95 -1.05
CA ILE A 209 -7.80 -26.87 -1.11
C ILE A 209 -7.43 -28.18 -0.43
N ARG A 210 -8.21 -28.57 0.56
CA ARG A 210 -8.05 -29.86 1.24
C ARG A 210 -9.40 -30.55 1.36
N GLY A 211 -9.53 -31.77 0.80
CA GLY A 211 -10.80 -32.51 0.79
C GLY A 211 -11.94 -31.75 0.09
N GLY A 212 -11.63 -31.00 -0.99
CA GLY A 212 -12.62 -30.21 -1.74
C GLY A 212 -13.05 -28.90 -1.06
N ARG A 213 -12.45 -28.54 0.07
CA ARG A 213 -12.78 -27.30 0.82
C ARG A 213 -11.55 -26.41 0.92
N GLU A 214 -11.77 -25.11 0.86
CA GLU A 214 -10.71 -24.13 1.11
C GLU A 214 -10.33 -24.13 2.61
N VAL A 215 -9.02 -24.19 2.87
CA VAL A 215 -8.43 -24.11 4.20
C VAL A 215 -7.32 -23.08 4.22
N ARG A 216 -7.11 -22.43 5.36
CA ARG A 216 -5.98 -21.50 5.60
C ARG A 216 -4.93 -22.23 6.44
N VAL A 217 -3.79 -22.54 5.85
CA VAL A 217 -2.73 -23.32 6.48
C VAL A 217 -1.61 -22.36 6.90
N ARG A 218 -1.14 -22.53 8.13
CA ARG A 218 0.11 -21.90 8.60
C ARG A 218 1.21 -22.94 8.50
N ILE A 219 2.28 -22.58 7.84
CA ILE A 219 3.47 -23.41 7.71
C ILE A 219 4.62 -22.66 8.38
N GLU A 220 5.29 -23.32 9.29
CA GLU A 220 6.40 -22.71 10.03
C GLU A 220 7.64 -22.61 9.12
N GLY A 221 8.51 -21.65 9.44
CA GLY A 221 9.76 -21.45 8.73
C GLY A 221 10.62 -20.39 9.39
N GLN A 222 11.90 -20.39 9.04
CA GLN A 222 12.89 -19.49 9.64
C GLN A 222 12.87 -18.07 9.06
N LEU A 223 12.31 -17.91 7.83
CA LEU A 223 12.29 -16.62 7.13
C LEU A 223 10.89 -16.03 7.10
N LEU A 224 10.82 -14.78 7.52
CA LEU A 224 9.62 -13.96 7.50
C LEU A 224 9.99 -12.63 6.84
N LEU A 225 9.55 -12.41 5.58
CA LEU A 225 9.98 -11.32 4.72
C LEU A 225 8.76 -10.53 4.24
N ASN A 226 8.92 -9.24 3.97
CA ASN A 226 7.82 -8.35 3.56
C ASN A 226 7.88 -7.95 2.08
N THR A 227 8.76 -8.54 1.28
CA THR A 227 8.83 -8.32 -0.16
C THR A 227 8.85 -9.63 -0.93
N ILE A 228 8.15 -9.68 -2.05
CA ILE A 228 8.07 -10.87 -2.90
C ILE A 228 9.43 -11.22 -3.51
N ASP A 229 10.18 -10.21 -3.95
CA ASP A 229 11.49 -10.44 -4.58
C ASP A 229 12.47 -11.16 -3.63
N LEU A 230 12.56 -10.74 -2.35
CA LEU A 230 13.38 -11.45 -1.37
C LEU A 230 12.89 -12.86 -1.06
N ILE A 231 11.57 -13.09 -1.11
CA ILE A 231 11.00 -14.45 -0.92
C ILE A 231 11.38 -15.34 -2.10
N ILE A 232 11.38 -14.82 -3.33
CA ILE A 232 11.79 -15.55 -4.54
C ILE A 232 13.28 -15.92 -4.44
N ASP A 233 14.13 -14.96 -4.10
CA ASP A 233 15.58 -15.20 -3.96
C ASP A 233 15.86 -16.26 -2.89
N ALA A 234 15.25 -16.12 -1.72
CA ALA A 234 15.39 -17.11 -0.65
C ALA A 234 14.86 -18.52 -1.04
N ALA A 235 13.80 -18.59 -1.86
CA ALA A 235 13.30 -19.85 -2.36
C ALA A 235 14.28 -20.49 -3.36
N ILE A 236 14.91 -19.71 -4.24
CA ILE A 236 15.95 -20.16 -5.18
C ILE A 236 17.17 -20.67 -4.41
N ASP A 237 17.56 -19.97 -3.34
CA ASP A 237 18.68 -20.33 -2.46
C ASP A 237 18.39 -21.57 -1.57
N GLY A 238 17.19 -22.16 -1.67
CA GLY A 238 16.85 -23.42 -0.99
C GLY A 238 16.51 -23.29 0.48
N HIS A 239 16.06 -22.12 0.94
CA HIS A 239 15.65 -21.92 2.34
C HIS A 239 14.29 -22.53 2.68
N GLY A 240 13.43 -22.83 1.67
CA GLY A 240 12.12 -23.40 1.93
C GLY A 240 11.17 -23.33 0.75
N LEU A 241 9.89 -23.56 1.06
CA LEU A 241 8.79 -23.39 0.14
C LEU A 241 8.26 -21.95 0.22
N ALA A 242 7.88 -21.38 -0.92
CA ALA A 242 7.22 -20.07 -1.01
C ALA A 242 5.84 -20.19 -1.66
N TYR A 243 4.87 -19.39 -1.19
CA TYR A 243 3.51 -19.27 -1.75
C TYR A 243 3.34 -17.89 -2.34
N LEU A 244 3.35 -17.80 -3.66
CA LEU A 244 3.51 -16.56 -4.41
C LEU A 244 2.56 -16.49 -5.61
N PRO A 245 2.24 -15.30 -6.16
CA PRO A 245 1.62 -15.16 -7.46
C PRO A 245 2.46 -15.87 -8.53
N TYR A 246 1.78 -16.67 -9.36
CA TYR A 246 2.45 -17.51 -10.37
C TYR A 246 3.27 -16.70 -11.36
N ASP A 247 2.77 -15.56 -11.82
CA ASP A 247 3.45 -14.68 -12.76
C ASP A 247 4.81 -14.16 -12.25
N GLN A 248 4.97 -14.03 -10.92
CA GLN A 248 6.23 -13.58 -10.30
C GLN A 248 7.31 -14.68 -10.30
N VAL A 249 6.90 -15.94 -10.33
CA VAL A 249 7.81 -17.11 -10.29
C VAL A 249 7.89 -17.85 -11.62
N GLU A 250 7.06 -17.53 -12.60
CA GLU A 250 6.98 -18.21 -13.89
C GLU A 250 8.34 -18.28 -14.59
N ARG A 251 9.11 -17.20 -14.59
CA ARG A 251 10.44 -17.14 -15.18
C ARG A 251 11.41 -18.09 -14.47
N ALA A 252 11.44 -18.08 -13.14
CA ALA A 252 12.32 -18.96 -12.37
C ALA A 252 11.95 -20.45 -12.54
N ILE A 253 10.66 -20.74 -12.73
CA ILE A 253 10.20 -22.10 -13.06
C ILE A 253 10.68 -22.51 -14.46
N LYS A 254 10.52 -21.66 -15.48
CA LYS A 254 10.99 -21.91 -16.84
C LYS A 254 12.52 -22.10 -16.90
N GLU A 255 13.26 -21.35 -16.08
CA GLU A 255 14.72 -21.46 -15.93
C GLU A 255 15.14 -22.66 -15.06
N LYS A 256 14.19 -23.47 -14.56
CA LYS A 256 14.41 -24.62 -13.65
C LYS A 256 15.11 -24.26 -12.34
N LYS A 257 15.07 -23.00 -11.93
CA LYS A 257 15.54 -22.54 -10.62
C LYS A 257 14.55 -22.88 -9.50
N LEU A 258 13.27 -22.93 -9.86
CA LEU A 258 12.18 -23.31 -8.97
C LEU A 258 11.34 -24.44 -9.56
N ILE A 259 10.80 -25.29 -8.70
CA ILE A 259 9.88 -26.38 -9.03
C ILE A 259 8.54 -26.01 -8.39
N ARG A 260 7.48 -25.99 -9.22
CA ARG A 260 6.10 -25.82 -8.75
C ARG A 260 5.56 -27.11 -8.18
N VAL A 261 4.88 -27.05 -7.03
CA VAL A 261 4.29 -28.21 -6.35
C VAL A 261 2.86 -27.92 -5.93
N LEU A 262 2.08 -28.97 -5.72
CA LEU A 262 0.71 -28.89 -5.17
C LEU A 262 -0.28 -28.04 -6.03
N ASP A 263 -0.11 -27.95 -7.32
CA ASP A 263 -0.91 -27.14 -8.23
C ASP A 263 -2.42 -27.35 -8.06
N LYS A 264 -2.86 -28.62 -7.94
CA LYS A 264 -4.26 -29.00 -7.78
C LYS A 264 -4.87 -28.53 -6.44
N PHE A 265 -4.04 -28.16 -5.50
CA PHE A 265 -4.45 -27.73 -4.15
C PHE A 265 -4.29 -26.23 -3.94
N THR A 266 -3.81 -25.51 -4.94
CA THR A 266 -3.51 -24.06 -4.87
C THR A 266 -4.56 -23.30 -5.67
N PRO A 267 -5.62 -22.77 -5.02
CA PRO A 267 -6.66 -22.02 -5.70
C PRO A 267 -6.15 -20.63 -6.10
N ASP A 268 -6.77 -20.05 -7.11
CA ASP A 268 -6.57 -18.65 -7.43
C ASP A 268 -7.10 -17.75 -6.30
N LEU A 269 -6.42 -16.65 -6.06
CA LEU A 269 -6.89 -15.63 -5.13
C LEU A 269 -7.83 -14.64 -5.86
N PRO A 270 -8.83 -14.07 -5.15
CA PRO A 270 -9.64 -13.00 -5.71
C PRO A 270 -8.76 -11.87 -6.25
N GLY A 271 -9.16 -11.30 -7.38
CA GLY A 271 -8.44 -10.19 -8.00
C GLY A 271 -8.34 -8.96 -7.10
N TYR A 272 -7.46 -8.04 -7.48
CA TYR A 272 -7.28 -6.79 -6.75
C TYR A 272 -8.51 -5.89 -6.87
N HIS A 273 -8.79 -5.20 -5.76
CA HIS A 273 -9.82 -4.18 -5.66
C HIS A 273 -9.18 -2.86 -5.22
N LEU A 274 -9.62 -1.78 -5.85
CA LEU A 274 -9.37 -0.43 -5.38
C LEU A 274 -10.51 -0.07 -4.43
N TYR A 275 -10.16 0.41 -3.23
CA TYR A 275 -11.11 0.80 -2.21
C TYR A 275 -10.85 2.23 -1.75
N TYR A 276 -11.93 3.00 -1.54
CA TYR A 276 -11.89 4.39 -1.12
C TYR A 276 -13.14 4.75 -0.30
N PRO A 277 -13.09 5.80 0.56
CA PRO A 277 -14.21 6.18 1.42
C PRO A 277 -15.45 6.59 0.63
N HIS A 278 -16.63 6.11 1.04
CA HIS A 278 -17.92 6.43 0.39
C HIS A 278 -18.23 7.93 0.39
N ARG A 279 -17.87 8.66 1.46
CA ARG A 279 -18.16 10.10 1.62
C ARG A 279 -17.21 11.02 0.85
N ARG A 280 -16.27 10.46 0.11
CA ARG A 280 -15.31 11.25 -0.65
C ARG A 280 -15.99 11.84 -1.88
N HIS A 281 -15.95 13.16 -2.01
CA HIS A 281 -16.20 13.82 -3.28
C HIS A 281 -14.99 13.53 -4.18
N ALA A 282 -15.13 12.53 -5.05
CA ALA A 282 -14.08 12.18 -6.00
C ALA A 282 -13.88 13.36 -6.96
N GLY A 283 -12.77 14.06 -6.88
CA GLY A 283 -12.37 15.03 -7.91
C GLY A 283 -12.28 14.35 -9.27
N SER A 284 -12.37 15.12 -10.36
CA SER A 284 -12.40 14.56 -11.72
C SER A 284 -11.18 13.72 -12.02
N ALA A 285 -9.99 14.14 -11.59
CA ALA A 285 -8.76 13.40 -11.75
C ALA A 285 -8.86 11.99 -11.18
N PHE A 286 -9.35 11.85 -9.95
CA PHE A 286 -9.51 10.56 -9.28
C PHE A 286 -10.61 9.70 -9.95
N SER A 287 -11.73 10.31 -10.31
CA SER A 287 -12.83 9.63 -11.02
C SER A 287 -12.39 9.08 -12.38
N LEU A 288 -11.64 9.87 -13.17
CA LEU A 288 -11.08 9.46 -14.46
C LEU A 288 -10.10 8.30 -14.29
N PHE A 289 -9.27 8.34 -13.25
CA PHE A 289 -8.32 7.26 -12.98
C PHE A 289 -9.03 5.97 -12.55
N ILE A 290 -10.05 6.06 -11.69
CA ILE A 290 -10.89 4.91 -11.31
C ILE A 290 -11.53 4.28 -12.56
N ASP A 291 -12.13 5.07 -13.43
CA ASP A 291 -12.79 4.58 -14.65
C ASP A 291 -11.79 3.85 -15.57
N ARG A 292 -10.54 4.30 -15.61
CA ARG A 292 -9.46 3.63 -16.34
C ARG A 292 -9.08 2.29 -15.73
N LEU A 293 -9.19 2.15 -14.40
CA LEU A 293 -8.80 0.94 -13.67
C LEU A 293 -9.89 -0.14 -13.62
N LYS A 294 -11.16 0.20 -13.86
CA LYS A 294 -12.27 -0.77 -13.78
C LYS A 294 -11.99 -2.01 -14.61
N TYR A 295 -11.99 -3.17 -13.96
CA TYR A 295 -11.84 -4.46 -14.65
C TYR A 295 -13.12 -4.80 -15.42
N LYS A 296 -13.00 -4.93 -16.74
CA LYS A 296 -14.15 -5.18 -17.61
C LYS A 296 -14.42 -6.67 -17.86
N GLY A 297 -13.72 -7.58 -17.15
CA GLY A 297 -13.74 -9.01 -17.46
C GLY A 297 -12.92 -9.33 -18.73
N ALA A 298 -12.47 -10.57 -18.86
CA ALA A 298 -12.05 -11.07 -20.20
C ALA A 298 -13.34 -11.29 -21.00
N VAL A 299 -13.48 -10.59 -22.12
CA VAL A 299 -14.51 -10.86 -23.14
C VAL A 299 -14.20 -12.18 -23.80
#